data_7823fd40c1c39f8c4929e7188a01b143
#
_entry.id   7823fd40c1c39f8c4929e7188a01b143
#
_cell.length_a   1.000
_cell.length_b   1.000
_cell.length_c   1.000
_cell.angle_alpha   90.00
_cell.angle_beta   90.00
_cell.angle_gamma   90.00
#
_symmetry.space_group_name_H-M   'P 1'
#
loop_
_entity.id
_entity.type
_entity.pdbx_description
1 polymer ?
#
loop_
_entity_poly.entity_id
_entity_poly.type
_entity_poly.pdbx_seq_one_letter_code
_entity_poly.pdbx_strand_id
1 'polypeptide(L)'
;NRYTARWASLETTLPSPTGFRNLITMEFEEFQEKVLAQEPNFVNNLLESLYTGDFYLLKRAFPKDFLEELKTKTIEYGQQNPSAYHPMLEGCPDFQRIIDHEASKLYSYTAIRRSLFFFPWNDDPLDCFDAVNKCWRIFKFLSGLPIDAYEKNTPKDGVVDRIQVALYPAGGGGLASHTDPTKTQKVIIGAMMSKRGEDFQAGGFFCVDCDGKKVDFEDHIEVGDFVCGYPTVVHGVVSVDPSEPVDWPSFKGRWFLGLYSNDSNHVKNRNTTQRIPEEGRIEVPLTF
;
A
#
# COMPACT_ATOMS: atom_id res chain seq x y z
N ASN A 1 21.88 6.57 -10.56
CA ASN A 1 20.46 6.79 -10.74
C ASN A 1 20.14 8.25 -10.33
N ARG A 2 19.50 9.03 -11.22
CA ARG A 2 19.16 10.45 -10.97
C ARG A 2 18.16 10.60 -9.83
N TYR A 3 17.27 9.64 -9.65
CA TYR A 3 16.29 9.62 -8.56
C TYR A 3 16.96 9.62 -7.19
N THR A 4 18.00 8.80 -6.99
CA THR A 4 18.75 8.73 -5.72
C THR A 4 19.28 10.09 -5.30
N ALA A 5 19.96 10.80 -6.23
CA ALA A 5 20.54 12.11 -5.95
C ALA A 5 19.46 13.17 -5.67
N ARG A 6 18.35 13.13 -6.42
CA ARG A 6 17.25 14.10 -6.23
C ARG A 6 16.49 13.87 -4.93
N TRP A 7 16.18 12.62 -4.57
CA TRP A 7 15.59 12.30 -3.26
C TRP A 7 16.47 12.79 -2.11
N ALA A 8 17.76 12.47 -2.12
CA ALA A 8 18.69 12.94 -1.10
C ALA A 8 18.72 14.47 -0.98
N SER A 9 18.67 15.18 -2.11
CA SER A 9 18.60 16.65 -2.11
C SER A 9 17.32 17.17 -1.47
N LEU A 10 16.16 16.61 -1.83
CA LEU A 10 14.87 17.04 -1.28
C LEU A 10 14.78 16.76 0.23
N GLU A 11 15.15 15.55 0.66
CA GLU A 11 15.10 15.13 2.06
C GLU A 11 16.05 15.91 2.97
N THR A 12 17.11 16.52 2.41
CA THR A 12 18.03 17.37 3.18
C THR A 12 17.65 18.85 3.20
N THR A 13 16.91 19.31 2.20
CA THR A 13 16.60 20.74 2.03
C THR A 13 15.20 21.14 2.41
N LEU A 14 14.26 20.19 2.43
CA LEU A 14 12.86 20.43 2.72
C LEU A 14 12.35 19.50 3.84
N PRO A 15 11.38 19.94 4.65
CA PRO A 15 10.70 19.05 5.60
C PRO A 15 9.88 18.01 4.83
N SER A 16 9.74 16.82 5.41
CA SER A 16 8.87 15.78 4.83
C SER A 16 7.42 16.25 4.78
N PRO A 17 6.72 16.06 3.65
CA PRO A 17 5.33 16.46 3.51
C PRO A 17 4.44 15.59 4.41
N THR A 18 3.44 16.20 5.03
CA THR A 18 2.42 15.48 5.81
C THR A 18 1.02 15.64 5.23
N GLY A 19 0.81 16.71 4.45
CA GLY A 19 -0.46 17.05 3.83
C GLY A 19 -0.50 16.75 2.32
N PHE A 20 -1.64 16.24 1.88
CA PHE A 20 -1.96 16.07 0.47
C PHE A 20 -2.20 17.43 -0.21
N ARG A 21 -1.79 17.57 -1.47
CA ARG A 21 -1.99 18.79 -2.26
C ARG A 21 -2.90 18.59 -3.47
N ASN A 22 -2.48 17.78 -4.42
CA ASN A 22 -3.19 17.58 -5.66
C ASN A 22 -3.21 16.10 -6.07
N LEU A 23 -4.26 15.71 -6.80
CA LEU A 23 -4.32 14.44 -7.51
C LEU A 23 -3.99 14.67 -8.98
N ILE A 24 -2.91 14.09 -9.45
CA ILE A 24 -2.45 14.17 -10.84
C ILE A 24 -2.78 12.86 -11.52
N THR A 25 -3.54 12.91 -12.61
CA THR A 25 -3.91 11.70 -13.37
C THR A 25 -3.00 11.57 -14.60
N MET A 26 -2.47 10.37 -14.81
CA MET A 26 -1.63 10.03 -15.96
C MET A 26 -1.85 8.57 -16.36
N GLU A 27 -1.62 8.23 -17.64
CA GLU A 27 -1.57 6.84 -18.07
C GLU A 27 -0.32 6.15 -17.52
N PHE A 28 -0.45 4.92 -17.03
CA PHE A 28 0.68 4.20 -16.46
C PHE A 28 1.80 3.96 -17.48
N GLU A 29 1.44 3.65 -18.73
CA GLU A 29 2.42 3.44 -19.81
C GLU A 29 3.27 4.70 -20.04
N GLU A 30 2.64 5.87 -20.15
CA GLU A 30 3.34 7.15 -20.28
C GLU A 30 4.24 7.44 -19.07
N PHE A 31 3.72 7.16 -17.86
CA PHE A 31 4.49 7.34 -16.62
C PHE A 31 5.72 6.44 -16.61
N GLN A 32 5.56 5.16 -16.96
CA GLN A 32 6.64 4.18 -17.03
C GLN A 32 7.74 4.61 -18.02
N GLU A 33 7.36 5.01 -19.24
CA GLU A 33 8.31 5.49 -20.26
C GLU A 33 9.11 6.68 -19.74
N LYS A 34 8.46 7.67 -19.16
CA LYS A 34 9.11 8.87 -18.63
C LYS A 34 10.03 8.57 -17.44
N VAL A 35 9.61 7.67 -16.55
CA VAL A 35 10.43 7.22 -15.41
C VAL A 35 11.70 6.53 -15.92
N LEU A 36 11.60 5.64 -16.90
CA LEU A 36 12.74 4.91 -17.43
C LEU A 36 13.69 5.80 -18.25
N ALA A 37 13.17 6.81 -18.96
CA ALA A 37 13.96 7.75 -19.71
C ALA A 37 14.84 8.66 -18.83
N GLN A 38 14.45 8.91 -17.58
CA GLN A 38 15.19 9.73 -16.62
C GLN A 38 15.55 11.15 -17.17
N GLU A 39 14.68 11.76 -17.92
CA GLU A 39 14.93 13.14 -18.38
C GLU A 39 15.03 14.09 -17.18
N PRO A 40 16.07 14.97 -17.14
CA PRO A 40 16.35 15.78 -15.96
C PRO A 40 15.17 16.63 -15.47
N ASN A 41 14.46 17.27 -16.40
CA ASN A 41 13.30 18.09 -16.06
C ASN A 41 12.15 17.27 -15.52
N PHE A 42 11.87 16.10 -16.13
CA PHE A 42 10.83 15.20 -15.64
C PHE A 42 11.16 14.66 -14.25
N VAL A 43 12.39 14.20 -14.02
CA VAL A 43 12.84 13.70 -12.70
C VAL A 43 12.68 14.78 -11.64
N ASN A 44 13.15 16.00 -11.91
CA ASN A 44 13.05 17.10 -10.96
C ASN A 44 11.58 17.43 -10.62
N ASN A 45 10.76 17.60 -11.65
CA ASN A 45 9.35 17.98 -11.47
C ASN A 45 8.54 16.87 -10.77
N LEU A 46 8.73 15.60 -11.15
CA LEU A 46 8.04 14.46 -10.55
C LEU A 46 8.39 14.32 -9.05
N LEU A 47 9.69 14.35 -8.72
CA LEU A 47 10.10 14.15 -7.34
C LEU A 47 9.74 15.34 -6.45
N GLU A 48 9.83 16.54 -6.96
CA GLU A 48 9.38 17.74 -6.25
C GLU A 48 7.85 17.71 -6.01
N SER A 49 7.08 17.34 -7.03
CA SER A 49 5.63 17.16 -6.94
C SER A 49 5.27 16.13 -5.84
N LEU A 50 5.84 14.93 -5.89
CA LEU A 50 5.65 13.90 -4.87
C LEU A 50 6.06 14.38 -3.47
N TYR A 51 7.25 15.02 -3.37
CA TYR A 51 7.78 15.49 -2.09
C TYR A 51 7.07 16.72 -1.54
N THR A 52 6.23 17.35 -2.30
CA THR A 52 5.35 18.46 -1.84
C THR A 52 3.92 18.02 -1.55
N GLY A 53 3.62 16.72 -1.66
CA GLY A 53 2.34 16.13 -1.26
C GLY A 53 1.37 15.84 -2.39
N ASP A 54 1.81 15.90 -3.65
CA ASP A 54 0.97 15.47 -4.76
C ASP A 54 0.90 13.94 -4.84
N PHE A 55 -0.25 13.42 -5.22
CA PHE A 55 -0.49 12.01 -5.52
C PHE A 55 -0.73 11.82 -7.01
N TYR A 56 -0.28 10.69 -7.52
CA TYR A 56 -0.50 10.28 -8.90
C TYR A 56 -1.51 9.14 -8.95
N LEU A 57 -2.56 9.34 -9.73
CA LEU A 57 -3.48 8.29 -10.14
C LEU A 57 -3.06 7.81 -11.53
N LEU A 58 -2.43 6.66 -11.57
CA LEU A 58 -1.88 6.06 -12.77
C LEU A 58 -2.91 5.10 -13.35
N LYS A 59 -3.49 5.49 -14.48
CA LYS A 59 -4.58 4.77 -15.11
C LYS A 59 -4.10 3.50 -15.78
N ARG A 60 -4.86 2.41 -15.66
CA ARG A 60 -4.63 1.14 -16.36
C ARG A 60 -3.26 0.50 -16.14
N ALA A 61 -2.75 0.57 -14.90
CA ALA A 61 -1.49 -0.08 -14.55
C ALA A 61 -1.57 -1.61 -14.61
N PHE A 62 -2.76 -2.17 -14.34
CA PHE A 62 -3.05 -3.58 -14.51
C PHE A 62 -4.29 -3.80 -15.37
N PRO A 63 -4.29 -4.85 -16.21
CA PRO A 63 -5.52 -5.30 -16.87
C PRO A 63 -6.59 -5.67 -15.83
N LYS A 64 -7.84 -5.28 -16.08
CA LYS A 64 -8.97 -5.60 -15.20
C LYS A 64 -9.12 -7.11 -15.02
N ASP A 65 -9.06 -7.87 -16.09
CA ASP A 65 -9.20 -9.34 -16.08
C ASP A 65 -8.13 -9.99 -15.20
N PHE A 66 -6.88 -9.50 -15.23
CA PHE A 66 -5.82 -9.97 -14.36
C PHE A 66 -6.16 -9.77 -12.88
N LEU A 67 -6.68 -8.59 -12.50
CA LEU A 67 -7.04 -8.32 -11.11
C LEU A 67 -8.27 -9.08 -10.65
N GLU A 68 -9.22 -9.36 -11.53
CA GLU A 68 -10.39 -10.22 -11.25
C GLU A 68 -9.96 -11.67 -11.01
N GLU A 69 -9.04 -12.20 -11.83
CA GLU A 69 -8.45 -13.52 -11.64
C GLU A 69 -7.65 -13.57 -10.33
N LEU A 70 -6.81 -12.57 -10.07
CA LEU A 70 -6.04 -12.45 -8.83
C LEU A 70 -6.95 -12.43 -7.60
N LYS A 71 -8.06 -11.68 -7.65
CA LYS A 71 -9.06 -11.63 -6.58
C LYS A 71 -9.69 -13.00 -6.35
N THR A 72 -10.05 -13.71 -7.41
CA THR A 72 -10.62 -15.07 -7.34
C THR A 72 -9.66 -16.05 -6.67
N LYS A 73 -8.41 -16.13 -7.13
CA LYS A 73 -7.36 -16.99 -6.54
C LYS A 73 -7.09 -16.62 -5.07
N THR A 74 -7.13 -15.32 -4.75
CA THR A 74 -6.96 -14.84 -3.38
C THR A 74 -8.09 -15.28 -2.46
N ILE A 75 -9.33 -15.26 -2.95
CA ILE A 75 -10.50 -15.76 -2.20
C ILE A 75 -10.37 -17.27 -1.93
N GLU A 76 -10.03 -18.06 -2.95
CA GLU A 76 -9.79 -19.51 -2.83
C GLU A 76 -8.70 -19.82 -1.80
N TYR A 77 -7.56 -19.10 -1.87
CA TYR A 77 -6.49 -19.21 -0.89
C TYR A 77 -6.99 -18.89 0.52
N GLY A 78 -7.73 -17.80 0.69
CA GLY A 78 -8.26 -17.37 1.97
C GLY A 78 -9.30 -18.33 2.58
N GLN A 79 -10.06 -19.04 1.74
CA GLN A 79 -11.01 -20.08 2.18
C GLN A 79 -10.31 -21.36 2.67
N GLN A 80 -9.16 -21.67 2.11
CA GLN A 80 -8.40 -22.89 2.42
C GLN A 80 -7.43 -22.73 3.60
N ASN A 81 -7.06 -21.49 3.94
CA ASN A 81 -6.06 -21.21 4.95
C ASN A 81 -6.67 -20.44 6.13
N PRO A 82 -6.56 -20.90 7.37
CA PRO A 82 -7.06 -20.16 8.53
C PRO A 82 -6.24 -18.86 8.75
N SER A 83 -6.87 -17.91 9.46
CA SER A 83 -6.16 -16.70 9.89
C SER A 83 -5.00 -17.04 10.82
N ALA A 84 -3.81 -16.55 10.50
CA ALA A 84 -2.58 -16.81 11.25
C ALA A 84 -1.69 -15.56 11.29
N TYR A 85 -0.64 -15.62 12.09
CA TYR A 85 0.44 -14.64 12.09
C TYR A 85 1.78 -15.37 12.09
N HIS A 86 2.62 -15.01 11.13
CA HIS A 86 3.98 -15.50 11.06
C HIS A 86 4.94 -14.30 11.01
N PRO A 87 5.96 -14.26 11.89
CA PRO A 87 7.02 -13.27 11.76
C PRO A 87 7.82 -13.53 10.47
N MET A 88 8.29 -12.48 9.81
CA MET A 88 9.12 -12.58 8.61
C MET A 88 10.56 -13.02 9.00
N LEU A 89 10.69 -14.30 9.33
CA LEU A 89 11.93 -15.04 9.56
C LEU A 89 12.06 -16.14 8.53
N GLU A 90 13.19 -16.88 8.52
CA GLU A 90 13.40 -17.99 7.61
C GLU A 90 12.27 -19.03 7.74
N GLY A 91 11.76 -19.48 6.58
CA GLY A 91 10.63 -20.40 6.54
C GLY A 91 9.26 -19.76 6.79
N CYS A 92 9.18 -18.43 6.85
CA CYS A 92 7.89 -17.75 6.90
C CYS A 92 7.05 -18.13 5.67
N PRO A 93 5.89 -18.78 5.85
CA PRO A 93 5.01 -19.15 4.75
C PRO A 93 4.20 -17.94 4.29
N ASP A 94 3.51 -18.08 3.17
CA ASP A 94 2.39 -17.21 2.84
C ASP A 94 1.26 -17.42 3.84
N PHE A 95 0.53 -16.37 4.18
CA PHE A 95 -0.55 -16.49 5.17
C PHE A 95 -1.60 -15.39 5.00
N GLN A 96 -2.80 -15.65 5.53
CA GLN A 96 -3.77 -14.59 5.72
C GLN A 96 -3.90 -14.23 7.20
N ARG A 97 -4.26 -12.96 7.44
CA ARG A 97 -4.59 -12.45 8.75
C ARG A 97 -5.89 -11.66 8.73
N ILE A 98 -6.82 -12.04 9.58
CA ILE A 98 -8.03 -11.28 9.84
C ILE A 98 -7.75 -10.42 11.08
N ILE A 99 -7.96 -9.11 10.94
CA ILE A 99 -7.90 -8.14 12.02
C ILE A 99 -9.32 -7.59 12.15
N ASP A 100 -10.05 -8.12 13.13
CA ASP A 100 -11.36 -7.63 13.54
C ASP A 100 -11.23 -6.53 14.61
N HIS A 101 -12.33 -6.10 15.18
CA HIS A 101 -12.36 -5.06 16.21
C HIS A 101 -11.54 -5.45 17.47
N GLU A 102 -11.54 -6.72 17.88
CA GLU A 102 -10.79 -7.16 19.05
C GLU A 102 -9.29 -7.26 18.73
N ALA A 103 -8.93 -7.88 17.61
CA ALA A 103 -7.55 -7.98 17.18
C ALA A 103 -6.95 -6.59 16.90
N SER A 104 -7.74 -5.64 16.40
CA SER A 104 -7.30 -4.27 16.13
C SER A 104 -6.85 -3.51 17.39
N LYS A 105 -7.35 -3.86 18.56
CA LYS A 105 -6.93 -3.25 19.84
C LYS A 105 -5.46 -3.55 20.17
N LEU A 106 -4.88 -4.59 19.59
CA LEU A 106 -3.49 -4.99 19.79
C LEU A 106 -2.52 -4.21 18.88
N TYR A 107 -3.05 -3.36 17.96
CA TYR A 107 -2.24 -2.56 17.06
C TYR A 107 -2.16 -1.11 17.51
N SER A 108 -1.10 -0.44 17.10
CA SER A 108 -0.89 0.99 17.37
C SER A 108 -1.93 1.89 16.69
N TYR A 109 -2.67 1.39 15.71
CA TYR A 109 -3.73 2.10 14.99
C TYR A 109 -4.88 1.14 14.65
N THR A 110 -6.08 1.69 14.45
CA THR A 110 -7.25 0.89 14.10
C THR A 110 -7.14 0.40 12.67
N ALA A 111 -7.22 -0.92 12.51
CA ALA A 111 -7.25 -1.57 11.20
C ALA A 111 -8.27 -2.71 11.26
N ILE A 112 -9.34 -2.60 10.47
CA ILE A 112 -10.35 -3.67 10.34
C ILE A 112 -10.25 -4.18 8.91
N ARG A 113 -9.57 -5.31 8.75
CA ARG A 113 -9.28 -5.85 7.41
C ARG A 113 -8.88 -7.32 7.44
N ARG A 114 -9.04 -7.99 6.31
CA ARG A 114 -8.36 -9.23 5.98
C ARG A 114 -7.16 -8.89 5.12
N SER A 115 -5.98 -9.36 5.46
CA SER A 115 -4.77 -9.21 4.66
C SER A 115 -4.20 -10.58 4.35
N LEU A 116 -3.85 -10.78 3.07
CA LEU A 116 -3.17 -11.97 2.61
C LEU A 116 -1.76 -11.53 2.17
N PHE A 117 -0.76 -12.25 2.64
CA PHE A 117 0.65 -11.90 2.44
C PHE A 117 1.33 -13.01 1.64
N PHE A 118 2.00 -12.62 0.55
CA PHE A 118 2.73 -13.49 -0.35
C PHE A 118 4.16 -12.99 -0.47
N PHE A 119 5.09 -13.94 -0.46
CA PHE A 119 6.51 -13.64 -0.37
C PHE A 119 7.31 -14.30 -1.49
N PRO A 120 8.32 -13.61 -2.08
CA PRO A 120 9.06 -14.10 -3.24
C PRO A 120 9.89 -15.37 -2.98
N TRP A 121 10.12 -15.74 -1.72
CA TRP A 121 10.85 -16.96 -1.36
C TRP A 121 9.96 -18.20 -1.25
N ASN A 122 8.66 -18.07 -1.40
CA ASN A 122 7.69 -19.15 -1.46
C ASN A 122 7.27 -19.42 -2.91
N ASP A 123 6.49 -20.48 -3.10
CA ASP A 123 5.80 -20.70 -4.37
C ASP A 123 4.85 -19.53 -4.66
N ASP A 124 4.54 -19.30 -5.94
CA ASP A 124 3.56 -18.27 -6.36
C ASP A 124 2.15 -18.86 -6.50
N PRO A 125 1.38 -19.00 -5.42
CA PRO A 125 0.08 -19.66 -5.46
C PRO A 125 -0.97 -18.86 -6.24
N LEU A 126 -0.70 -17.59 -6.51
CA LEU A 126 -1.59 -16.71 -7.26
C LEU A 126 -1.17 -16.57 -8.73
N ASP A 127 0.01 -17.07 -9.10
CA ASP A 127 0.59 -16.90 -10.43
C ASP A 127 0.64 -15.41 -10.84
N CYS A 128 1.15 -14.56 -9.94
CA CYS A 128 1.09 -13.11 -10.11
C CYS A 128 2.45 -12.40 -10.02
N PHE A 129 3.52 -13.06 -9.55
CA PHE A 129 4.78 -12.37 -9.25
C PHE A 129 5.40 -11.71 -10.48
N ASP A 130 5.36 -12.35 -11.65
CA ASP A 130 5.91 -11.76 -12.87
C ASP A 130 5.16 -10.50 -13.30
N ALA A 131 3.82 -10.53 -13.28
CA ALA A 131 2.99 -9.38 -13.65
C ALA A 131 3.15 -8.23 -12.64
N VAL A 132 3.13 -8.55 -11.35
CA VAL A 132 3.29 -7.59 -10.26
C VAL A 132 4.68 -6.95 -10.30
N ASN A 133 5.74 -7.73 -10.47
CA ASN A 133 7.10 -7.23 -10.51
C ASN A 133 7.36 -6.32 -11.71
N LYS A 134 6.75 -6.54 -12.87
CA LYS A 134 6.85 -5.62 -14.01
C LYS A 134 6.43 -4.19 -13.64
N CYS A 135 5.33 -4.08 -12.91
CA CYS A 135 4.84 -2.79 -12.42
C CYS A 135 5.72 -2.27 -11.27
N TRP A 136 6.04 -3.11 -10.27
CA TRP A 136 6.78 -2.71 -9.06
C TRP A 136 8.20 -2.20 -9.37
N ARG A 137 8.86 -2.77 -10.35
CA ARG A 137 10.19 -2.36 -10.82
C ARG A 137 10.26 -0.85 -11.16
N ILE A 138 9.22 -0.29 -11.73
CA ILE A 138 9.16 1.14 -12.06
C ILE A 138 9.22 1.99 -10.78
N PHE A 139 8.53 1.58 -9.72
CA PHE A 139 8.52 2.31 -8.45
C PHE A 139 9.78 2.08 -7.62
N LYS A 140 10.41 0.91 -7.70
CA LYS A 140 11.74 0.66 -7.13
C LYS A 140 12.77 1.57 -7.77
N PHE A 141 12.76 1.66 -9.09
CA PHE A 141 13.64 2.53 -9.85
C PHE A 141 13.39 4.02 -9.54
N LEU A 142 12.13 4.45 -9.48
CA LEU A 142 11.72 5.78 -9.04
C LEU A 142 12.18 6.08 -7.61
N SER A 143 12.18 5.10 -6.72
CA SER A 143 12.70 5.21 -5.35
C SER A 143 14.23 5.32 -5.27
N GLY A 144 14.94 5.28 -6.41
CA GLY A 144 16.40 5.35 -6.46
C GLY A 144 17.10 4.01 -6.25
N LEU A 145 16.36 2.92 -6.21
CA LEU A 145 16.85 1.55 -6.04
C LEU A 145 17.25 0.93 -7.38
N PRO A 146 18.01 -0.18 -7.39
CA PRO A 146 18.06 -1.09 -8.53
C PRO A 146 16.65 -1.50 -8.95
N ILE A 147 16.44 -1.70 -10.24
CA ILE A 147 15.09 -1.99 -10.78
C ILE A 147 14.50 -3.29 -10.24
N ASP A 148 15.35 -4.26 -9.94
CA ASP A 148 15.02 -5.58 -9.39
C ASP A 148 15.36 -5.73 -7.89
N ALA A 149 15.50 -4.60 -7.18
CA ALA A 149 15.83 -4.60 -5.76
C ALA A 149 14.87 -5.49 -4.97
N TYR A 150 15.42 -6.29 -4.08
CA TYR A 150 14.73 -7.17 -3.12
C TYR A 150 13.93 -8.34 -3.69
N GLU A 151 13.79 -8.48 -5.02
CA GLU A 151 12.98 -9.55 -5.63
C GLU A 151 13.42 -10.98 -5.26
N LYS A 152 14.71 -11.15 -4.91
CA LYS A 152 15.30 -12.43 -4.52
C LYS A 152 15.68 -12.50 -3.05
N ASN A 153 15.38 -11.45 -2.29
CA ASN A 153 15.72 -11.40 -0.89
C ASN A 153 14.86 -12.36 -0.07
N THR A 154 15.48 -12.89 0.95
CA THR A 154 14.86 -13.70 2.00
C THR A 154 14.96 -12.96 3.34
N PRO A 155 14.29 -13.37 4.41
CA PRO A 155 14.33 -12.66 5.68
C PRO A 155 15.72 -12.31 6.21
N LYS A 156 16.71 -13.18 6.03
CA LYS A 156 18.11 -12.96 6.45
C LYS A 156 18.79 -11.77 5.78
N ASP A 157 18.31 -11.36 4.61
CA ASP A 157 18.87 -10.23 3.85
C ASP A 157 18.43 -8.87 4.40
N GLY A 158 17.55 -8.86 5.40
CA GLY A 158 17.09 -7.69 6.15
C GLY A 158 15.89 -6.99 5.52
N VAL A 159 15.95 -6.60 4.25
CA VAL A 159 14.81 -6.02 3.53
C VAL A 159 14.22 -7.05 2.58
N VAL A 160 12.90 -7.20 2.61
CA VAL A 160 12.17 -8.17 1.80
C VAL A 160 10.98 -7.52 1.10
N ASP A 161 10.67 -8.02 -0.08
CA ASP A 161 9.43 -7.69 -0.77
C ASP A 161 8.26 -8.50 -0.20
N ARG A 162 7.13 -7.85 -0.08
CA ARG A 162 5.88 -8.43 0.40
C ARG A 162 4.71 -7.94 -0.46
N ILE A 163 4.07 -8.87 -1.15
CA ILE A 163 2.81 -8.63 -1.82
C ILE A 163 1.69 -8.79 -0.78
N GLN A 164 0.83 -7.79 -0.68
CA GLN A 164 -0.31 -7.80 0.23
C GLN A 164 -1.60 -7.58 -0.53
N VAL A 165 -2.46 -8.58 -0.56
CA VAL A 165 -3.84 -8.38 -1.01
C VAL A 165 -4.70 -8.14 0.21
N ALA A 166 -5.34 -6.98 0.28
CA ALA A 166 -6.14 -6.57 1.43
C ALA A 166 -7.61 -6.41 1.05
N LEU A 167 -8.48 -6.94 1.89
CA LEU A 167 -9.92 -6.72 1.86
C LEU A 167 -10.32 -5.91 3.10
N TYR A 168 -10.88 -4.74 2.88
CA TYR A 168 -11.63 -3.98 3.88
C TYR A 168 -13.09 -4.42 3.78
N PRO A 169 -13.60 -5.25 4.71
CA PRO A 169 -14.92 -5.84 4.59
C PRO A 169 -16.02 -4.79 4.66
N ALA A 170 -17.11 -5.01 3.93
CA ALA A 170 -18.37 -4.34 4.19
C ALA A 170 -18.77 -4.55 5.67
N GLY A 171 -19.39 -3.56 6.28
CA GLY A 171 -19.69 -3.59 7.71
C GLY A 171 -18.64 -2.88 8.57
N GLY A 172 -17.85 -1.97 8.00
CA GLY A 172 -16.94 -1.10 8.73
C GLY A 172 -15.45 -1.40 8.57
N GLY A 173 -15.08 -2.20 7.59
CA GLY A 173 -13.68 -2.38 7.23
C GLY A 173 -12.99 -1.05 6.94
N GLY A 174 -11.81 -0.80 7.52
CA GLY A 174 -11.15 0.49 7.39
C GLY A 174 -9.74 0.51 7.96
N LEU A 175 -9.07 1.64 7.79
CA LEU A 175 -7.71 1.87 8.26
C LEU A 175 -7.59 3.29 8.76
N ALA A 176 -7.22 3.47 10.02
CA ALA A 176 -7.04 4.79 10.62
C ALA A 176 -5.93 5.59 9.93
N SER A 177 -5.98 6.90 10.09
CA SER A 177 -4.97 7.83 9.59
C SER A 177 -3.57 7.43 10.06
N HIS A 178 -2.64 7.33 9.12
CA HIS A 178 -1.25 6.92 9.39
C HIS A 178 -0.31 7.48 8.33
N THR A 179 0.99 7.29 8.55
CA THR A 179 2.07 7.51 7.59
C THR A 179 2.88 6.23 7.45
N ASP A 180 3.49 6.04 6.29
CA ASP A 180 4.34 4.88 6.01
C ASP A 180 5.83 5.24 6.02
N PRO A 181 6.71 4.24 6.24
CA PRO A 181 8.15 4.45 6.26
C PRO A 181 8.70 4.76 4.86
N THR A 182 9.78 5.58 4.83
CA THR A 182 10.47 6.01 3.60
C THR A 182 11.81 5.34 3.38
N LYS A 183 12.26 4.48 4.31
CA LYS A 183 13.61 3.90 4.31
C LYS A 183 13.84 2.95 3.12
N THR A 184 12.90 2.07 2.88
CA THR A 184 13.02 0.98 1.90
C THR A 184 12.30 1.26 0.58
N GLN A 185 11.42 2.25 0.58
CA GLN A 185 10.61 2.63 -0.56
C GLN A 185 10.20 4.10 -0.42
N LYS A 186 10.40 4.90 -1.48
CA LYS A 186 10.14 6.35 -1.45
C LYS A 186 8.74 6.75 -1.87
N VAL A 187 7.93 5.80 -2.28
CA VAL A 187 6.52 6.02 -2.66
C VAL A 187 5.65 4.90 -2.12
N ILE A 188 4.48 5.25 -1.59
CA ILE A 188 3.43 4.26 -1.38
C ILE A 188 2.87 3.87 -2.72
N ILE A 189 2.54 2.60 -2.88
CA ILE A 189 2.07 2.06 -4.14
C ILE A 189 0.99 1.02 -3.90
N GLY A 190 -0.10 1.16 -4.63
CA GLY A 190 -1.19 0.21 -4.52
C GLY A 190 -2.12 0.23 -5.72
N ALA A 191 -2.45 -0.99 -6.19
CA ALA A 191 -3.42 -1.18 -7.24
C ALA A 191 -4.83 -1.33 -6.68
N MET A 192 -5.77 -0.72 -7.34
CA MET A 192 -7.18 -0.76 -6.97
C MET A 192 -7.86 -1.97 -7.62
N MET A 193 -8.43 -2.84 -6.79
CA MET A 193 -9.04 -4.11 -7.20
C MET A 193 -10.56 -4.11 -7.05
N SER A 194 -11.15 -2.98 -6.70
CA SER A 194 -12.58 -2.78 -6.55
C SER A 194 -12.95 -1.34 -6.82
N LYS A 195 -14.22 -1.10 -7.12
CA LYS A 195 -14.77 0.20 -7.46
C LYS A 195 -15.98 0.54 -6.59
N ARG A 196 -16.01 1.77 -6.06
CA ARG A 196 -17.18 2.28 -5.34
C ARG A 196 -18.36 2.43 -6.31
N GLY A 197 -19.55 2.02 -5.86
CA GLY A 197 -20.75 1.94 -6.67
C GLY A 197 -20.96 0.60 -7.37
N GLU A 198 -19.92 -0.24 -7.46
CA GLU A 198 -19.98 -1.60 -8.03
C GLU A 198 -19.72 -2.66 -6.95
N ASP A 199 -18.53 -2.67 -6.33
CA ASP A 199 -18.11 -3.67 -5.33
C ASP A 199 -18.49 -3.28 -3.90
N PHE A 200 -18.59 -2.00 -3.60
CA PHE A 200 -19.00 -1.41 -2.30
C PHE A 200 -19.64 -0.04 -2.54
N GLN A 201 -20.36 0.51 -1.56
CA GLN A 201 -21.14 1.73 -1.75
C GLN A 201 -20.57 2.95 -1.02
N ALA A 202 -19.98 2.76 0.15
CA ALA A 202 -19.51 3.86 1.00
C ALA A 202 -18.12 3.61 1.58
N GLY A 203 -17.43 4.68 1.93
CA GLY A 203 -16.07 4.61 2.46
C GLY A 203 -15.02 4.59 1.37
N GLY A 204 -13.77 4.26 1.74
CA GLY A 204 -12.67 4.12 0.79
C GLY A 204 -11.43 4.94 1.14
N PHE A 205 -10.50 4.99 0.21
CA PHE A 205 -9.19 5.63 0.38
C PHE A 205 -9.29 7.15 0.48
N PHE A 206 -8.57 7.71 1.43
CA PHE A 206 -8.45 9.16 1.61
C PHE A 206 -7.01 9.56 1.91
N CYS A 207 -6.66 10.80 1.57
CA CYS A 207 -5.54 11.52 2.15
C CYS A 207 -6.03 12.70 3.01
N VAL A 208 -5.14 13.21 3.86
CA VAL A 208 -5.41 14.41 4.65
C VAL A 208 -4.67 15.59 4.01
N ASP A 209 -5.38 16.68 3.73
CA ASP A 209 -4.77 17.89 3.17
C ASP A 209 -4.02 18.73 4.23
N CYS A 210 -3.45 19.85 3.80
CA CYS A 210 -2.67 20.73 4.68
C CYS A 210 -3.54 21.44 5.75
N ASP A 211 -4.86 21.45 5.58
CA ASP A 211 -5.82 22.02 6.53
C ASP A 211 -6.38 20.94 7.49
N GLY A 212 -5.91 19.69 7.39
CA GLY A 212 -6.36 18.57 8.20
C GLY A 212 -7.66 17.92 7.72
N LYS A 213 -8.16 18.28 6.55
CA LYS A 213 -9.39 17.72 5.97
C LYS A 213 -9.09 16.43 5.21
N LYS A 214 -9.96 15.43 5.40
CA LYS A 214 -9.92 14.20 4.58
C LYS A 214 -10.41 14.48 3.17
N VAL A 215 -9.61 14.13 2.18
CA VAL A 215 -9.90 14.22 0.75
C VAL A 215 -10.08 12.80 0.22
N ASP A 216 -11.26 12.51 -0.28
CA ASP A 216 -11.67 11.20 -0.82
C ASP A 216 -11.30 11.10 -2.30
N PHE A 217 -10.73 9.96 -2.71
CA PHE A 217 -10.29 9.71 -4.09
C PHE A 217 -11.09 8.64 -4.82
N GLU A 218 -11.96 7.92 -4.12
CA GLU A 218 -12.61 6.71 -4.68
C GLU A 218 -13.42 6.99 -5.95
N ASP A 219 -14.02 8.18 -6.09
CA ASP A 219 -14.81 8.53 -7.29
C ASP A 219 -13.94 8.68 -8.56
N HIS A 220 -12.63 8.83 -8.42
CA HIS A 220 -11.69 8.94 -9.53
C HIS A 220 -11.06 7.59 -9.92
N ILE A 221 -11.26 6.57 -9.10
CA ILE A 221 -10.59 5.27 -9.18
C ILE A 221 -11.39 4.28 -10.02
N GLU A 222 -10.70 3.60 -10.93
CA GLU A 222 -11.18 2.42 -11.65
C GLU A 222 -10.35 1.19 -11.26
N VAL A 223 -10.91 -0.01 -11.44
CA VAL A 223 -10.16 -1.26 -11.26
C VAL A 223 -9.01 -1.30 -12.25
N GLY A 224 -7.80 -1.55 -11.75
CA GLY A 224 -6.58 -1.55 -12.54
C GLY A 224 -5.75 -0.27 -12.42
N ASP A 225 -6.31 0.78 -11.82
CA ASP A 225 -5.57 2.00 -11.55
C ASP A 225 -4.59 1.80 -10.38
N PHE A 226 -3.55 2.60 -10.37
CA PHE A 226 -2.51 2.59 -9.36
C PHE A 226 -2.40 3.95 -8.69
N VAL A 227 -2.38 3.98 -7.37
CA VAL A 227 -2.14 5.23 -6.62
C VAL A 227 -0.70 5.26 -6.11
N CYS A 228 -0.03 6.38 -6.30
CA CYS A 228 1.35 6.61 -5.90
C CYS A 228 1.48 7.98 -5.23
N GLY A 229 2.12 8.03 -4.07
CA GLY A 229 2.38 9.27 -3.32
C GLY A 229 3.53 9.13 -2.34
N TYR A 230 4.00 10.23 -1.77
CA TYR A 230 5.08 10.18 -0.79
C TYR A 230 4.55 9.63 0.56
N PRO A 231 5.28 8.68 1.20
CA PRO A 231 4.73 7.87 2.29
C PRO A 231 4.37 8.64 3.57
N THR A 232 4.95 9.83 3.79
CA THR A 232 4.66 10.64 4.98
C THR A 232 3.41 11.50 4.86
N VAL A 233 2.79 11.58 3.67
CA VAL A 233 1.47 12.19 3.52
C VAL A 233 0.46 11.33 4.26
N VAL A 234 -0.30 11.93 5.17
CA VAL A 234 -1.27 11.22 6.01
C VAL A 234 -2.41 10.66 5.15
N HIS A 235 -2.66 9.37 5.30
CA HIS A 235 -3.69 8.66 4.52
C HIS A 235 -4.35 7.53 5.32
N GLY A 236 -5.39 6.93 4.77
CA GLY A 236 -6.12 5.83 5.38
C GLY A 236 -7.29 5.34 4.53
N VAL A 237 -8.16 4.55 5.15
CA VAL A 237 -9.38 4.03 4.52
C VAL A 237 -10.56 4.31 5.43
N VAL A 238 -11.51 5.12 4.97
CA VAL A 238 -12.79 5.35 5.65
C VAL A 238 -13.58 4.04 5.67
N SER A 239 -14.31 3.80 6.76
CA SER A 239 -15.11 2.58 6.96
C SER A 239 -15.97 2.24 5.75
N VAL A 240 -15.77 1.03 5.23
CA VAL A 240 -16.47 0.51 4.05
C VAL A 240 -17.85 0.01 4.46
N ASP A 241 -18.90 0.51 3.81
CA ASP A 241 -20.30 0.13 4.01
C ASP A 241 -20.67 -0.06 5.50
N PRO A 242 -20.49 0.95 6.36
CA PRO A 242 -20.56 0.81 7.81
C PRO A 242 -21.97 0.47 8.33
N SER A 243 -23.01 0.60 7.51
CA SER A 243 -24.39 0.23 7.84
C SER A 243 -24.70 -1.25 7.61
N GLU A 244 -23.81 -1.98 6.92
CA GLU A 244 -23.95 -3.42 6.72
C GLU A 244 -23.38 -4.20 7.92
N PRO A 245 -23.82 -5.44 8.19
CA PRO A 245 -23.14 -6.31 9.13
C PRO A 245 -21.85 -6.84 8.53
N VAL A 246 -20.81 -6.97 9.36
CA VAL A 246 -19.58 -7.64 8.93
C VAL A 246 -19.83 -9.12 8.67
N ASP A 247 -19.47 -9.58 7.49
CA ASP A 247 -19.51 -10.98 7.07
C ASP A 247 -18.16 -11.39 6.46
N TRP A 248 -17.26 -11.87 7.31
CA TRP A 248 -15.92 -12.29 6.88
C TRP A 248 -15.89 -13.40 5.81
N PRO A 249 -16.77 -14.43 5.87
CA PRO A 249 -16.88 -15.45 4.83
C PRO A 249 -17.29 -14.96 3.45
N SER A 250 -18.01 -13.84 3.35
CA SER A 250 -18.53 -13.33 2.07
C SER A 250 -17.47 -12.75 1.16
N PHE A 251 -16.32 -12.33 1.70
CA PHE A 251 -15.28 -11.58 0.99
C PHE A 251 -15.80 -10.31 0.29
N LYS A 252 -16.92 -9.75 0.78
CA LYS A 252 -17.53 -8.52 0.26
C LYS A 252 -16.85 -7.29 0.83
N GLY A 253 -16.60 -6.28 -0.01
CA GLY A 253 -16.00 -5.03 0.43
C GLY A 253 -14.97 -4.46 -0.56
N ARG A 254 -14.10 -3.59 -0.06
CA ARG A 254 -13.08 -2.89 -0.83
C ARG A 254 -11.77 -3.68 -0.88
N TRP A 255 -11.31 -4.01 -2.07
CA TRP A 255 -10.09 -4.76 -2.32
C TRP A 255 -8.94 -3.86 -2.79
N PHE A 256 -7.73 -4.21 -2.38
CA PHE A 256 -6.51 -3.45 -2.64
C PHE A 256 -5.29 -4.37 -2.73
N LEU A 257 -4.42 -4.12 -3.71
CA LEU A 257 -3.13 -4.78 -3.86
C LEU A 257 -2.02 -3.81 -3.48
N GLY A 258 -1.37 -4.04 -2.35
CA GLY A 258 -0.22 -3.26 -1.87
C GLY A 258 1.10 -3.96 -2.13
N LEU A 259 2.10 -3.20 -2.55
CA LEU A 259 3.45 -3.66 -2.84
C LEU A 259 4.43 -3.00 -1.88
N TYR A 260 4.99 -3.77 -0.96
CA TYR A 260 5.79 -3.25 0.15
C TYR A 260 7.17 -3.90 0.23
N SER A 261 8.23 -3.09 0.18
CA SER A 261 9.57 -3.52 0.60
C SER A 261 9.75 -3.17 2.08
N ASN A 262 9.87 -4.17 2.95
CA ASN A 262 9.83 -4.01 4.40
C ASN A 262 11.07 -4.59 5.09
N ASP A 263 11.41 -4.04 6.25
CA ASP A 263 12.36 -4.69 7.16
C ASP A 263 11.79 -6.04 7.63
N SER A 264 12.58 -7.12 7.51
CA SER A 264 12.26 -8.43 8.07
C SER A 264 12.34 -8.42 9.60
N ASN A 265 11.94 -9.51 10.25
CA ASN A 265 12.04 -9.62 11.71
C ASN A 265 13.45 -9.86 12.24
N HIS A 266 14.47 -9.99 11.37
CA HIS A 266 15.88 -9.94 11.78
C HIS A 266 16.38 -8.53 12.06
N VAL A 267 15.75 -7.50 11.48
CA VAL A 267 16.15 -6.10 11.70
C VAL A 267 15.71 -5.66 13.09
N LYS A 268 16.67 -5.25 13.90
CA LYS A 268 16.39 -4.58 15.19
C LYS A 268 15.75 -3.23 14.94
N ASN A 269 14.95 -2.63 15.50
CA ASN A 269 14.36 -1.29 15.26
C ASN A 269 13.78 -1.16 13.84
N ARG A 270 12.90 -2.08 13.50
CA ARG A 270 12.17 -2.05 12.23
C ARG A 270 11.47 -0.71 12.04
N ASN A 271 11.61 -0.15 10.84
CA ASN A 271 10.84 1.01 10.45
C ASN A 271 9.43 0.55 10.00
N THR A 272 8.41 0.99 10.72
CA THR A 272 7.02 0.56 10.51
C THR A 272 6.09 1.76 10.38
N THR A 273 4.88 1.53 9.89
CA THR A 273 3.78 2.50 9.81
C THR A 273 3.59 3.23 11.13
N GLN A 274 3.46 4.55 11.08
CA GLN A 274 3.27 5.42 12.22
C GLN A 274 1.83 5.90 12.30
N ARG A 275 1.24 5.76 13.49
CA ARG A 275 -0.10 6.27 13.78
C ARG A 275 -0.08 7.80 13.87
N ILE A 276 -1.13 8.42 13.34
CA ILE A 276 -1.47 9.82 13.64
C ILE A 276 -2.49 9.82 14.79
N PRO A 277 -2.20 10.48 15.93
CA PRO A 277 -3.15 10.61 17.02
C PRO A 277 -4.44 11.28 16.53
N GLU A 278 -5.58 10.69 16.81
CA GLU A 278 -6.88 11.34 16.64
C GLU A 278 -7.20 12.07 17.95
N GLU A 279 -7.65 13.34 17.87
CA GLU A 279 -8.08 14.11 19.05
C GLU A 279 -9.16 13.36 19.82
N GLY A 280 -8.93 13.14 21.11
CA GLY A 280 -9.88 12.51 22.04
C GLY A 280 -9.76 11.00 22.25
N ARG A 281 -8.79 10.31 21.65
CA ARG A 281 -8.56 8.89 21.91
C ARG A 281 -7.56 8.70 23.05
N ILE A 282 -7.99 8.04 24.14
CA ILE A 282 -7.11 7.68 25.27
C ILE A 282 -6.09 6.63 24.76
N GLU A 283 -4.81 6.96 24.85
CA GLU A 283 -3.74 5.99 24.57
C GLU A 283 -3.74 4.89 25.63
N VAL A 284 -3.99 3.66 25.21
CA VAL A 284 -3.73 2.49 26.06
C VAL A 284 -2.27 2.09 25.81
N PRO A 285 -1.39 2.16 26.82
CA PRO A 285 0.00 1.74 26.68
C PRO A 285 0.06 0.27 26.28
N LEU A 286 0.75 -0.04 25.19
CA LEU A 286 1.09 -1.42 24.85
C LEU A 286 2.18 -1.89 25.80
N THR A 287 1.82 -2.69 26.79
CA THR A 287 2.79 -3.51 27.53
C THR A 287 3.10 -4.75 26.68
N PHE A 288 4.34 -4.86 26.21
CA PHE A 288 4.90 -6.05 25.57
C PHE A 288 5.44 -7.02 26.62
#